data_5e3e510d0defd9984779ccd3f6b4f2a7
#
_entry.id   5e3e510d0defd9984779ccd3f6b4f2a7
#
_cell.length_a   1.000
_cell.length_b   1.000
_cell.length_c   1.000
_cell.angle_alpha   90.00
_cell.angle_beta   90.00
_cell.angle_gamma   90.00
#
_symmetry.space_group_name_H-M   'P 1'
#
loop_
_entity.id
_entity.type
_entity.pdbx_description
1 polymer ?
#
loop_
_entity_poly.entity_id
_entity_poly.type
_entity_poly.pdbx_seq_one_letter_code
_entity_poly.pdbx_strand_id
1 'polypeptide(L)'
;VEAARAATPARKLREAKYALTLEKRYTKAQILEGYLNIAAFGPSTYGIEAASRHYFSHSADSLSIGESALLAGMTNWPTRYDPITNPDAAKTRRDWVLQKMLEEKFITQQQYKEATSQSIDSMLKVTNAVGGCGSGSSGVAKSAAYFCEYVVREILTNDAYGKDEATRRQVLLRGGLQITTTLDMAKQQAAYDTMANWLPTGDESNVKGALVSIEPGTGKIITMVQNTNYGEPSNDDPTATKLSYAADSKHGGSNTGGFQPGSSFKPIVLAQWYQRGMSGYTVLGGASHVFTTGDFHASCDPGFAIENWNVDNANASENVNHTVINATALSVNVSYVYMLSRMDLCAVTGLAKDLGITTVDGGEIDHNPSMVLGTMNVAPITMANVYATFAAHGTYCPPTAITKVTKDDGTEIKVPSTACRQVMDPTHADQVALTLTYVMKGNGTGAAAALNRPSAGKTGTTEKMDNAWFVGFVPQLSTAVWVGHSEGNFHMDGQVIGGRYYSTMYGSDLPAPLWRDYMNSALSGTEVQQFNQVSLGGNSAVGNTGATPQGNTGNNNNNNNGNNNGGTNNNGTGNNGNYNNGTNGNYNNSQGGNTTTNGLSADNSTGTPQDRRNSGNGQ
;
A
#
# COMPACT_ATOMS: atom_id res chain seq x y z
N VAL A 1 -3.52 15.88 -35.23
CA VAL A 1 -3.40 17.21 -34.59
C VAL A 1 -2.74 18.21 -35.57
N GLU A 2 -1.61 17.90 -36.20
CA GLU A 2 -0.91 18.82 -37.13
C GLU A 2 -1.76 19.24 -38.32
N ALA A 3 -2.47 18.32 -38.98
CA ALA A 3 -3.37 18.63 -40.12
C ALA A 3 -4.55 19.55 -39.71
N ALA A 4 -4.93 19.57 -38.44
CA ALA A 4 -5.97 20.46 -37.90
C ALA A 4 -5.44 21.87 -37.58
N ARG A 5 -4.11 22.04 -37.44
CA ARG A 5 -3.45 23.33 -37.17
C ARG A 5 -2.81 23.97 -38.39
N ALA A 6 -2.72 23.25 -39.49
CA ALA A 6 -2.09 23.75 -40.73
C ALA A 6 -2.78 25.01 -41.25
N ALA A 7 -2.00 26.07 -41.58
CA ALA A 7 -2.52 27.32 -42.13
C ALA A 7 -2.82 27.18 -43.64
N THR A 8 -3.78 26.35 -44.01
CA THR A 8 -4.12 26.05 -45.42
C THR A 8 -5.58 26.36 -45.75
N PRO A 9 -5.92 26.77 -46.98
CA PRO A 9 -7.30 26.95 -47.44
C PRO A 9 -8.16 25.68 -47.27
N ALA A 10 -7.57 24.49 -47.46
CA ALA A 10 -8.25 23.21 -47.29
C ALA A 10 -8.70 22.98 -45.86
N ARG A 11 -7.91 23.43 -44.88
CA ARG A 11 -8.31 23.42 -43.45
C ARG A 11 -9.54 24.31 -43.20
N LYS A 12 -9.53 25.53 -43.74
CA LYS A 12 -10.65 26.47 -43.60
C LYS A 12 -11.94 25.95 -44.24
N LEU A 13 -11.88 25.28 -45.37
CA LEU A 13 -13.04 24.62 -45.97
C LEU A 13 -13.57 23.47 -45.11
N ARG A 14 -12.68 22.69 -44.49
CA ARG A 14 -13.10 21.64 -43.54
C ARG A 14 -13.76 22.23 -42.31
N GLU A 15 -13.21 23.29 -41.73
CA GLU A 15 -13.82 24.00 -40.58
C GLU A 15 -15.23 24.50 -40.95
N ALA A 16 -15.41 25.15 -42.12
CA ALA A 16 -16.74 25.59 -42.55
C ALA A 16 -17.73 24.41 -42.69
N LYS A 17 -17.26 23.29 -43.26
CA LYS A 17 -18.10 22.08 -43.37
C LYS A 17 -18.49 21.53 -42.02
N TYR A 18 -17.55 21.50 -41.04
CA TYR A 18 -17.87 21.06 -39.70
C TYR A 18 -18.83 22.00 -38.98
N ALA A 19 -18.65 23.33 -39.09
CA ALA A 19 -19.56 24.31 -38.52
C ALA A 19 -21.00 24.12 -39.01
N LEU A 20 -21.19 24.00 -40.34
CA LEU A 20 -22.50 23.74 -40.93
C LEU A 20 -23.09 22.38 -40.48
N THR A 21 -22.24 21.39 -40.27
CA THR A 21 -22.68 20.08 -39.76
C THR A 21 -23.13 20.14 -38.31
N LEU A 22 -22.41 20.89 -37.47
CA LEU A 22 -22.77 21.11 -36.08
C LEU A 22 -24.10 21.86 -35.97
N GLU A 23 -24.28 22.94 -36.71
CA GLU A 23 -25.56 23.70 -36.74
C GLU A 23 -26.77 22.88 -37.20
N LYS A 24 -26.56 21.86 -38.04
CA LYS A 24 -27.62 20.93 -38.46
C LYS A 24 -27.96 19.88 -37.40
N ARG A 25 -27.03 19.55 -36.52
CA ARG A 25 -27.17 18.46 -35.54
C ARG A 25 -27.51 18.93 -34.14
N TYR A 26 -27.08 20.12 -33.77
CA TYR A 26 -27.16 20.66 -32.41
C TYR A 26 -27.82 22.04 -32.40
N THR A 27 -28.53 22.35 -31.33
CA THR A 27 -29.06 23.69 -31.09
C THR A 27 -27.95 24.69 -30.78
N LYS A 28 -28.21 25.97 -30.94
CA LYS A 28 -27.26 27.04 -30.56
C LYS A 28 -26.82 26.93 -29.11
N ALA A 29 -27.74 26.59 -28.18
CA ALA A 29 -27.43 26.38 -26.77
C ALA A 29 -26.46 25.22 -26.57
N GLN A 30 -26.69 24.07 -27.21
CA GLN A 30 -25.78 22.92 -27.12
C GLN A 30 -24.39 23.20 -27.72
N ILE A 31 -24.34 23.96 -28.81
CA ILE A 31 -23.05 24.38 -29.42
C ILE A 31 -22.30 25.31 -28.47
N LEU A 32 -22.99 26.27 -27.84
CA LEU A 32 -22.40 27.19 -26.88
C LEU A 32 -21.91 26.46 -25.63
N GLU A 33 -22.72 25.58 -25.08
CA GLU A 33 -22.36 24.75 -23.94
C GLU A 33 -21.12 23.90 -24.24
N GLY A 34 -21.09 23.20 -25.39
CA GLY A 34 -19.92 22.46 -25.84
C GLY A 34 -18.68 23.33 -26.01
N TYR A 35 -18.83 24.56 -26.54
CA TYR A 35 -17.72 25.50 -26.67
C TYR A 35 -17.22 25.96 -25.29
N LEU A 36 -18.10 26.37 -24.38
CA LEU A 36 -17.74 26.84 -23.05
C LEU A 36 -17.04 25.76 -22.21
N ASN A 37 -17.38 24.50 -22.44
CA ASN A 37 -16.73 23.37 -21.75
C ASN A 37 -15.30 23.04 -22.25
N ILE A 38 -14.92 23.47 -23.46
CA ILE A 38 -13.61 23.16 -24.05
C ILE A 38 -12.73 24.39 -24.28
N ALA A 39 -13.27 25.61 -24.20
CA ALA A 39 -12.53 26.84 -24.44
C ALA A 39 -11.42 27.01 -23.37
N ALA A 40 -10.25 27.51 -23.82
CA ALA A 40 -9.18 27.90 -22.93
C ALA A 40 -9.45 29.30 -22.34
N PHE A 41 -9.44 29.40 -21.02
CA PHE A 41 -9.61 30.63 -20.25
C PHE A 41 -8.33 31.02 -19.48
N GLY A 42 -7.17 30.50 -19.88
CA GLY A 42 -5.87 30.77 -19.27
C GLY A 42 -4.83 29.76 -19.77
N PRO A 43 -3.58 29.86 -19.29
CA PRO A 43 -2.50 28.97 -19.74
C PRO A 43 -2.78 27.48 -19.55
N SER A 44 -3.52 27.13 -18.49
CA SER A 44 -3.83 25.74 -18.12
C SER A 44 -5.29 25.52 -17.73
N THR A 45 -6.16 26.52 -17.92
CA THR A 45 -7.57 26.48 -17.48
C THR A 45 -8.48 26.30 -18.69
N TYR A 46 -9.18 25.17 -18.75
CA TYR A 46 -10.11 24.81 -19.81
C TYR A 46 -11.51 24.61 -19.22
N GLY A 47 -12.52 25.16 -19.90
CA GLY A 47 -13.92 25.13 -19.48
C GLY A 47 -14.29 26.28 -18.53
N ILE A 48 -15.53 26.79 -18.70
CA ILE A 48 -16.01 27.99 -17.99
C ILE A 48 -16.17 27.75 -16.50
N GLU A 49 -16.60 26.56 -16.08
CA GLU A 49 -16.76 26.22 -14.66
C GLU A 49 -15.40 26.19 -13.96
N ALA A 50 -14.40 25.57 -14.58
CA ALA A 50 -13.04 25.55 -14.06
C ALA A 50 -12.45 26.97 -13.97
N ALA A 51 -12.70 27.79 -14.98
CA ALA A 51 -12.26 29.19 -15.01
C ALA A 51 -12.92 30.02 -13.92
N SER A 52 -14.23 29.90 -13.73
CA SER A 52 -14.96 30.60 -12.67
C SER A 52 -14.42 30.24 -11.28
N ARG A 53 -14.25 28.96 -11.01
CA ARG A 53 -13.66 28.51 -9.74
C ARG A 53 -12.21 28.95 -9.56
N HIS A 54 -11.43 28.93 -10.63
CA HIS A 54 -10.03 29.36 -10.58
C HIS A 54 -9.88 30.84 -10.29
N TYR A 55 -10.56 31.70 -11.05
CA TYR A 55 -10.37 33.16 -10.95
C TYR A 55 -11.23 33.78 -9.86
N PHE A 56 -12.42 33.25 -9.55
CA PHE A 56 -13.40 33.90 -8.69
C PHE A 56 -13.85 33.06 -7.49
N SER A 57 -13.43 31.78 -7.38
CA SER A 57 -13.77 30.86 -6.26
C SER A 57 -15.26 30.55 -6.11
N HIS A 58 -16.04 30.63 -7.18
CA HIS A 58 -17.45 30.23 -7.21
C HIS A 58 -17.84 29.58 -8.54
N SER A 59 -19.05 28.98 -8.60
CA SER A 59 -19.56 28.31 -9.79
C SER A 59 -19.87 29.29 -10.93
N ALA A 60 -19.81 28.81 -12.17
CA ALA A 60 -20.09 29.62 -13.36
C ALA A 60 -21.52 30.14 -13.45
N ASP A 61 -22.49 29.49 -12.80
CA ASP A 61 -23.88 29.96 -12.71
C ASP A 61 -24.03 31.25 -11.88
N SER A 62 -23.04 31.57 -11.07
CA SER A 62 -23.03 32.74 -10.17
C SER A 62 -22.17 33.90 -10.70
N LEU A 63 -21.65 33.78 -11.94
CA LEU A 63 -20.81 34.82 -12.55
C LEU A 63 -21.55 36.16 -12.67
N SER A 64 -20.93 37.23 -12.19
CA SER A 64 -21.36 38.59 -12.44
C SER A 64 -21.17 39.00 -13.90
N ILE A 65 -21.78 40.10 -14.31
CA ILE A 65 -21.62 40.67 -15.66
C ILE A 65 -20.14 40.96 -15.95
N GLY A 66 -19.42 41.55 -14.98
CA GLY A 66 -18.00 41.86 -15.11
C GLY A 66 -17.13 40.62 -15.28
N GLU A 67 -17.36 39.59 -14.49
CA GLU A 67 -16.65 38.31 -14.54
C GLU A 67 -16.94 37.57 -15.85
N SER A 68 -18.21 37.53 -16.26
CA SER A 68 -18.61 36.92 -17.54
C SER A 68 -17.92 37.60 -18.72
N ALA A 69 -17.85 38.95 -18.73
CA ALA A 69 -17.19 39.75 -19.77
C ALA A 69 -15.66 39.53 -19.75
N LEU A 70 -15.06 39.35 -18.58
CA LEU A 70 -13.63 39.05 -18.44
C LEU A 70 -13.32 37.67 -19.06
N LEU A 71 -14.03 36.61 -18.67
CA LEU A 71 -13.83 35.28 -19.21
C LEU A 71 -14.08 35.25 -20.74
N ALA A 72 -15.16 35.84 -21.22
CA ALA A 72 -15.44 35.96 -22.65
C ALA A 72 -14.31 36.63 -23.41
N GLY A 73 -13.74 37.72 -22.83
CA GLY A 73 -12.60 38.41 -23.38
C GLY A 73 -11.33 37.55 -23.51
N MET A 74 -11.09 36.72 -22.52
CA MET A 74 -9.91 35.84 -22.44
C MET A 74 -9.86 34.79 -23.54
N THR A 75 -11.00 34.30 -24.02
CA THR A 75 -11.04 33.27 -25.08
C THR A 75 -10.35 33.67 -26.38
N ASN A 76 -10.20 34.98 -26.65
CA ASN A 76 -9.52 35.50 -27.86
C ASN A 76 -8.01 35.28 -27.82
N TRP A 77 -7.37 35.46 -26.65
CA TRP A 77 -5.94 35.22 -26.44
C TRP A 77 -5.69 34.94 -24.95
N PRO A 78 -5.88 33.67 -24.49
CA PRO A 78 -5.92 33.30 -23.08
C PRO A 78 -4.69 33.71 -22.27
N THR A 79 -3.49 33.58 -22.86
CA THR A 79 -2.23 33.96 -22.17
C THR A 79 -2.06 35.48 -22.09
N ARG A 80 -2.46 36.22 -23.13
CA ARG A 80 -2.31 37.71 -23.15
C ARG A 80 -3.29 38.38 -22.21
N TYR A 81 -4.50 37.86 -22.10
CA TYR A 81 -5.58 38.43 -21.29
C TYR A 81 -5.77 37.70 -19.96
N ASP A 82 -4.75 36.96 -19.52
CA ASP A 82 -4.74 36.36 -18.21
C ASP A 82 -4.73 37.46 -17.12
N PRO A 83 -5.77 37.53 -16.29
CA PRO A 83 -5.92 38.62 -15.32
C PRO A 83 -4.92 38.56 -14.17
N ILE A 84 -4.27 37.42 -13.94
CA ILE A 84 -3.25 37.26 -12.89
C ILE A 84 -1.92 37.82 -13.36
N THR A 85 -1.52 37.53 -14.59
CA THR A 85 -0.21 37.94 -15.12
C THR A 85 -0.24 39.27 -15.88
N ASN A 86 -1.41 39.67 -16.44
CA ASN A 86 -1.58 40.86 -17.29
C ASN A 86 -2.89 41.61 -16.98
N PRO A 87 -3.10 42.11 -15.73
CA PRO A 87 -4.36 42.70 -15.29
C PRO A 87 -4.84 43.89 -16.13
N ASP A 88 -3.94 44.74 -16.60
CA ASP A 88 -4.28 45.90 -17.45
C ASP A 88 -4.80 45.49 -18.83
N ALA A 89 -4.16 44.52 -19.44
CA ALA A 89 -4.61 43.97 -20.73
C ALA A 89 -5.95 43.26 -20.58
N ALA A 90 -6.13 42.50 -19.50
CA ALA A 90 -7.37 41.83 -19.15
C ALA A 90 -8.50 42.83 -18.92
N LYS A 91 -8.24 43.92 -18.17
CA LYS A 91 -9.19 45.01 -17.95
C LYS A 91 -9.62 45.67 -19.26
N THR A 92 -8.66 46.03 -20.09
CA THR A 92 -8.95 46.68 -21.39
C THR A 92 -9.82 45.75 -22.26
N ARG A 93 -9.53 44.46 -22.28
CA ARG A 93 -10.29 43.49 -23.05
C ARG A 93 -11.69 43.25 -22.47
N ARG A 94 -11.84 43.16 -21.16
CA ARG A 94 -13.12 43.07 -20.46
C ARG A 94 -14.01 44.27 -20.77
N ASP A 95 -13.45 45.46 -20.65
CA ASP A 95 -14.19 46.72 -20.86
C ASP A 95 -14.65 46.83 -22.33
N TRP A 96 -13.85 46.35 -23.29
CA TRP A 96 -14.27 46.25 -24.69
C TRP A 96 -15.44 45.26 -24.87
N VAL A 97 -15.44 44.12 -24.18
CA VAL A 97 -16.58 43.17 -24.20
C VAL A 97 -17.83 43.81 -23.62
N LEU A 98 -17.70 44.48 -22.46
CA LEU A 98 -18.81 45.18 -21.81
C LEU A 98 -19.39 46.27 -22.72
N GLN A 99 -18.54 47.01 -23.44
CA GLN A 99 -18.99 48.03 -24.42
C GLN A 99 -19.82 47.37 -25.52
N LYS A 100 -19.40 46.20 -26.05
CA LYS A 100 -20.15 45.46 -27.06
C LYS A 100 -21.47 44.92 -26.51
N MET A 101 -21.50 44.44 -25.28
CA MET A 101 -22.75 44.01 -24.62
C MET A 101 -23.74 45.16 -24.46
N LEU A 102 -23.25 46.38 -24.19
CA LEU A 102 -24.09 47.59 -24.12
C LEU A 102 -24.61 47.99 -25.52
N GLU A 103 -23.74 48.02 -26.54
CA GLU A 103 -24.12 48.34 -27.92
C GLU A 103 -25.22 47.38 -28.45
N GLU A 104 -25.08 46.09 -28.15
CA GLU A 104 -26.04 45.06 -28.51
C GLU A 104 -27.23 44.94 -27.56
N LYS A 105 -27.33 45.83 -26.55
CA LYS A 105 -28.44 45.90 -25.56
C LYS A 105 -28.59 44.67 -24.69
N PHE A 106 -27.53 43.89 -24.49
CA PHE A 106 -27.53 42.79 -23.53
C PHE A 106 -27.45 43.28 -22.08
N ILE A 107 -26.88 44.47 -21.87
CA ILE A 107 -26.81 45.15 -20.57
C ILE A 107 -27.26 46.60 -20.67
N THR A 108 -27.71 47.14 -19.55
CA THR A 108 -28.10 48.57 -19.43
C THR A 108 -26.88 49.46 -19.23
N GLN A 109 -27.04 50.78 -19.46
CA GLN A 109 -25.99 51.77 -19.19
C GLN A 109 -25.55 51.77 -17.71
N GLN A 110 -26.47 51.47 -16.79
CA GLN A 110 -26.16 51.39 -15.37
C GLN A 110 -25.28 50.17 -15.08
N GLN A 111 -25.65 48.98 -15.59
CA GLN A 111 -24.87 47.75 -15.45
C GLN A 111 -23.46 47.86 -16.08
N TYR A 112 -23.36 48.54 -17.22
CA TYR A 112 -22.07 48.85 -17.85
C TYR A 112 -21.16 49.66 -16.93
N LYS A 113 -21.68 50.74 -16.33
CA LYS A 113 -20.92 51.60 -15.41
C LYS A 113 -20.48 50.81 -14.17
N GLU A 114 -21.36 50.04 -13.60
CA GLU A 114 -21.07 49.21 -12.43
C GLU A 114 -19.96 48.17 -12.73
N ALA A 115 -20.08 47.44 -13.83
CA ALA A 115 -19.11 46.42 -14.20
C ALA A 115 -17.73 46.98 -14.57
N THR A 116 -17.69 48.17 -15.26
CA THR A 116 -16.41 48.78 -15.64
C THR A 116 -15.72 49.48 -14.47
N SER A 117 -16.46 49.88 -13.42
CA SER A 117 -15.89 50.49 -12.21
C SER A 117 -15.08 49.54 -11.35
N GLN A 118 -15.31 48.24 -11.48
CA GLN A 118 -14.59 47.22 -10.74
C GLN A 118 -13.16 47.04 -11.27
N SER A 119 -12.16 47.04 -10.38
CA SER A 119 -10.79 46.69 -10.75
C SER A 119 -10.66 45.16 -10.94
N ILE A 120 -9.68 44.74 -11.74
CA ILE A 120 -9.40 43.30 -11.90
C ILE A 120 -9.08 42.65 -10.54
N ASP A 121 -8.20 43.27 -9.76
CA ASP A 121 -7.80 42.77 -8.44
C ASP A 121 -8.97 42.60 -7.46
N SER A 122 -9.98 43.50 -7.51
CA SER A 122 -11.16 43.38 -6.66
C SER A 122 -12.09 42.23 -7.05
N MET A 123 -12.03 41.79 -8.31
CA MET A 123 -12.82 40.66 -8.83
C MET A 123 -12.14 39.30 -8.55
N LEU A 124 -10.81 39.29 -8.55
CA LEU A 124 -10.05 38.04 -8.41
C LEU A 124 -10.11 37.51 -6.98
N LYS A 125 -10.47 36.28 -6.87
CA LYS A 125 -10.32 35.39 -5.70
C LYS A 125 -9.65 34.13 -6.18
N VAL A 126 -8.38 34.27 -6.59
CA VAL A 126 -7.67 33.19 -7.25
C VAL A 126 -7.56 32.01 -6.31
N THR A 127 -8.21 30.94 -6.70
CA THR A 127 -7.95 29.61 -6.16
C THR A 127 -7.20 28.87 -7.24
N ASN A 128 -6.02 28.41 -6.95
CA ASN A 128 -5.38 27.48 -7.86
C ASN A 128 -6.38 26.35 -8.05
N ALA A 129 -6.88 26.23 -9.29
CA ALA A 129 -7.76 25.13 -9.64
C ALA A 129 -6.99 23.87 -9.32
N VAL A 130 -7.38 23.30 -8.22
CA VAL A 130 -6.78 22.12 -7.66
C VAL A 130 -7.24 21.00 -8.55
N GLY A 131 -6.58 20.87 -9.69
CA GLY A 131 -6.74 19.75 -10.59
C GLY A 131 -5.84 18.61 -10.15
N GLY A 132 -6.36 17.39 -10.13
CA GLY A 132 -5.61 16.19 -9.81
C GLY A 132 -5.60 15.85 -8.32
N CYS A 133 -4.85 14.81 -7.98
CA CYS A 133 -4.87 14.20 -6.65
C CYS A 133 -4.22 15.06 -5.55
N GLY A 134 -3.41 16.06 -5.91
CA GLY A 134 -2.80 17.01 -4.97
C GLY A 134 -3.74 18.11 -4.48
N SER A 135 -5.01 18.05 -4.83
CA SER A 135 -5.97 19.14 -4.67
C SER A 135 -6.59 19.28 -3.29
N GLY A 136 -6.42 18.32 -2.44
CA GLY A 136 -6.88 18.42 -1.06
C GLY A 136 -6.00 19.36 -0.26
N SER A 137 -6.50 20.58 0.02
CA SER A 137 -5.74 21.60 0.75
C SER A 137 -5.68 21.35 2.26
N SER A 138 -6.54 20.48 2.80
CA SER A 138 -6.57 20.18 4.24
C SER A 138 -7.33 18.90 4.56
N GLY A 139 -7.04 18.32 5.74
CA GLY A 139 -7.78 17.19 6.29
C GLY A 139 -7.66 15.90 5.47
N VAL A 140 -8.72 15.13 5.46
CA VAL A 140 -8.78 13.79 4.84
C VAL A 140 -8.50 13.82 3.34
N ALA A 141 -8.90 14.88 2.64
CA ALA A 141 -8.63 15.03 1.20
C ALA A 141 -7.11 15.06 0.92
N LYS A 142 -6.32 15.73 1.77
CA LYS A 142 -4.86 15.74 1.68
C LYS A 142 -4.28 14.34 1.92
N SER A 143 -4.78 13.62 2.92
CA SER A 143 -4.31 12.28 3.26
C SER A 143 -4.59 11.25 2.17
N ALA A 144 -5.61 11.47 1.31
CA ALA A 144 -6.04 10.54 0.27
C ALA A 144 -5.34 10.73 -1.09
N ALA A 145 -4.37 11.64 -1.21
CA ALA A 145 -3.77 12.00 -2.50
C ALA A 145 -3.09 10.82 -3.19
N TYR A 146 -2.36 9.97 -2.47
CA TYR A 146 -1.73 8.78 -3.02
C TYR A 146 -2.73 7.70 -3.43
N PHE A 147 -3.81 7.55 -2.67
CA PHE A 147 -4.91 6.66 -3.06
C PHE A 147 -5.64 7.19 -4.31
N CYS A 148 -5.85 8.51 -4.42
CA CYS A 148 -6.38 9.13 -5.63
C CYS A 148 -5.50 8.83 -6.85
N GLU A 149 -4.17 8.94 -6.75
CA GLU A 149 -3.25 8.59 -7.83
C GLU A 149 -3.35 7.11 -8.21
N TYR A 150 -3.50 6.23 -7.22
CA TYR A 150 -3.77 4.81 -7.47
C TYR A 150 -5.04 4.62 -8.33
N VAL A 151 -6.15 5.29 -7.98
CA VAL A 151 -7.40 5.27 -8.75
C VAL A 151 -7.20 5.78 -10.18
N VAL A 152 -6.48 6.88 -10.36
CA VAL A 152 -6.15 7.44 -11.68
C VAL A 152 -5.36 6.41 -12.51
N ARG A 153 -4.35 5.79 -11.91
CA ARG A 153 -3.52 4.77 -12.58
C ARG A 153 -4.32 3.50 -12.89
N GLU A 154 -5.20 3.06 -12.00
CA GLU A 154 -6.08 1.91 -12.26
C GLU A 154 -6.92 2.15 -13.51
N ILE A 155 -7.50 3.35 -13.70
CA ILE A 155 -8.23 3.70 -14.92
C ILE A 155 -7.31 3.73 -16.14
N LEU A 156 -6.13 4.35 -16.03
CA LEU A 156 -5.21 4.52 -17.15
C LEU A 156 -4.55 3.21 -17.63
N THR A 157 -4.46 2.21 -16.76
CA THR A 157 -3.82 0.92 -17.06
C THR A 157 -4.80 -0.21 -17.38
N ASN A 158 -6.12 -0.01 -17.17
CA ASN A 158 -7.12 -1.05 -17.34
C ASN A 158 -7.93 -0.87 -18.63
N ASP A 159 -7.89 -1.89 -19.49
CA ASP A 159 -8.53 -1.89 -20.81
C ASP A 159 -10.07 -1.79 -20.77
N ALA A 160 -10.70 -2.06 -19.64
CA ALA A 160 -12.14 -1.86 -19.45
C ALA A 160 -12.57 -0.39 -19.64
N TYR A 161 -11.66 0.56 -19.42
CA TYR A 161 -11.91 1.99 -19.61
C TYR A 161 -11.52 2.50 -21.01
N GLY A 162 -10.92 1.66 -21.85
CA GLY A 162 -10.58 2.01 -23.23
C GLY A 162 -9.43 1.17 -23.79
N LYS A 163 -9.46 0.95 -25.11
CA LYS A 163 -8.53 0.07 -25.83
C LYS A 163 -7.05 0.46 -25.76
N ASP A 164 -6.77 1.73 -25.49
CA ASP A 164 -5.41 2.28 -25.40
C ASP A 164 -5.38 3.41 -24.35
N GLU A 165 -4.18 3.76 -23.88
CA GLU A 165 -3.99 4.79 -22.85
C GLU A 165 -4.56 6.16 -23.28
N ALA A 166 -4.43 6.53 -24.55
CA ALA A 166 -4.96 7.80 -25.05
C ALA A 166 -6.50 7.85 -24.90
N THR A 167 -7.18 6.75 -25.20
CA THR A 167 -8.63 6.61 -25.02
C THR A 167 -9.00 6.66 -23.54
N ARG A 168 -8.29 5.91 -22.67
CA ARG A 168 -8.52 5.91 -21.22
C ARG A 168 -8.30 7.29 -20.60
N ARG A 169 -7.26 7.99 -21.04
CA ARG A 169 -6.98 9.39 -20.65
C ARG A 169 -8.11 10.33 -21.08
N GLN A 170 -8.68 10.16 -22.26
CA GLN A 170 -9.83 10.95 -22.72
C GLN A 170 -11.08 10.66 -21.86
N VAL A 171 -11.34 9.39 -21.54
CA VAL A 171 -12.44 9.00 -20.65
C VAL A 171 -12.29 9.68 -19.29
N LEU A 172 -11.10 9.62 -18.69
CA LEU A 172 -10.82 10.23 -17.39
C LEU A 172 -10.99 11.77 -17.41
N LEU A 173 -10.45 12.45 -18.45
CA LEU A 173 -10.40 13.92 -18.48
C LEU A 173 -11.66 14.58 -19.05
N ARG A 174 -12.47 13.86 -19.85
CA ARG A 174 -13.61 14.42 -20.57
C ARG A 174 -14.93 13.71 -20.27
N GLY A 175 -14.89 12.63 -19.52
CA GLY A 175 -16.04 11.77 -19.33
C GLY A 175 -17.02 12.24 -18.25
N GLY A 176 -16.72 13.32 -17.50
CA GLY A 176 -17.55 13.74 -16.37
C GLY A 176 -17.80 12.59 -15.39
N LEU A 177 -16.75 11.86 -15.02
CA LEU A 177 -16.89 10.64 -14.25
C LEU A 177 -17.13 10.93 -12.77
N GLN A 178 -18.14 10.26 -12.22
CA GLN A 178 -18.28 10.07 -10.78
C GLN A 178 -17.73 8.70 -10.42
N ILE A 179 -16.65 8.66 -9.65
CA ILE A 179 -15.94 7.43 -9.29
C ILE A 179 -16.16 7.17 -7.81
N THR A 180 -16.88 6.09 -7.49
CA THR A 180 -17.02 5.60 -6.13
C THR A 180 -15.87 4.64 -5.84
N THR A 181 -15.13 4.93 -4.77
CA THR A 181 -13.93 4.19 -4.41
C THR A 181 -14.14 3.27 -3.22
N THR A 182 -13.12 2.46 -2.91
CA THR A 182 -13.10 1.55 -1.75
C THR A 182 -12.61 2.20 -0.48
N LEU A 183 -12.10 3.45 -0.56
CA LEU A 183 -11.48 4.14 0.57
C LEU A 183 -12.46 4.33 1.73
N ASP A 184 -12.08 3.90 2.92
CA ASP A 184 -12.78 4.21 4.17
C ASP A 184 -12.17 5.49 4.77
N MET A 185 -12.91 6.59 4.71
CA MET A 185 -12.40 7.91 5.10
C MET A 185 -12.04 7.99 6.59
N ALA A 186 -12.73 7.27 7.46
CA ALA A 186 -12.43 7.25 8.90
C ALA A 186 -11.12 6.48 9.16
N LYS A 187 -10.94 5.33 8.52
CA LYS A 187 -9.71 4.55 8.63
C LYS A 187 -8.53 5.24 7.94
N GLN A 188 -8.79 5.95 6.83
CA GLN A 188 -7.77 6.76 6.14
C GLN A 188 -7.25 7.88 7.06
N GLN A 189 -8.15 8.59 7.76
CA GLN A 189 -7.75 9.62 8.72
C GLN A 189 -6.96 9.02 9.89
N ALA A 190 -7.45 7.90 10.44
CA ALA A 190 -6.74 7.18 11.50
C ALA A 190 -5.32 6.75 11.08
N ALA A 191 -5.16 6.28 9.82
CA ALA A 191 -3.85 5.92 9.27
C ALA A 191 -2.93 7.13 9.12
N TYR A 192 -3.47 8.24 8.63
CA TYR A 192 -2.72 9.49 8.47
C TYR A 192 -2.25 10.05 9.80
N ASP A 193 -3.13 10.12 10.79
CA ASP A 193 -2.81 10.63 12.12
C ASP A 193 -1.80 9.74 12.83
N THR A 194 -1.95 8.41 12.69
CA THR A 194 -0.99 7.45 13.26
C THR A 194 0.38 7.58 12.60
N MET A 195 0.43 7.69 11.27
CA MET A 195 1.68 7.90 10.54
C MET A 195 2.36 9.20 10.98
N ALA A 196 1.61 10.31 11.06
CA ALA A 196 2.12 11.61 11.48
C ALA A 196 2.66 11.61 12.93
N ASN A 197 2.07 10.81 13.81
CA ASN A 197 2.51 10.68 15.21
C ASN A 197 3.79 9.85 15.37
N TRP A 198 3.99 8.82 14.54
CA TRP A 198 5.16 7.95 14.63
C TRP A 198 6.31 8.43 13.73
N LEU A 199 5.98 8.91 12.55
CA LEU A 199 6.94 9.33 11.52
C LEU A 199 6.37 10.55 10.76
N PRO A 200 6.55 11.77 11.29
CA PRO A 200 6.00 12.98 10.70
C PRO A 200 6.57 13.29 9.33
N THR A 201 5.80 13.99 8.52
CA THR A 201 6.29 14.53 7.23
C THR A 201 7.43 15.50 7.47
N GLY A 202 8.53 15.33 6.72
CA GLY A 202 9.72 16.18 6.86
C GLY A 202 10.58 15.84 8.08
N ASP A 203 10.45 14.63 8.65
CA ASP A 203 11.35 14.16 9.72
C ASP A 203 12.82 14.27 9.31
N GLU A 204 13.67 14.78 10.22
CA GLU A 204 15.08 15.08 9.97
C GLU A 204 15.91 13.85 9.61
N SER A 205 15.46 12.65 10.03
CA SER A 205 16.12 11.39 9.67
C SER A 205 16.02 11.07 8.17
N ASN A 206 15.17 11.76 7.44
CA ASN A 206 14.81 11.46 6.05
C ASN A 206 14.24 10.03 5.82
N VAL A 207 13.89 9.33 6.89
CA VAL A 207 13.24 8.03 6.83
C VAL A 207 11.82 8.19 6.29
N LYS A 208 11.42 7.27 5.41
CA LYS A 208 10.09 7.22 4.81
C LYS A 208 9.31 6.07 5.41
N GLY A 209 7.99 6.22 5.42
CA GLY A 209 7.07 5.17 5.85
C GLY A 209 5.83 5.12 4.98
N ALA A 210 5.32 3.93 4.79
CA ALA A 210 4.06 3.69 4.09
C ALA A 210 3.21 2.70 4.88
N LEU A 211 1.88 2.92 4.84
CA LEU A 211 0.88 2.05 5.41
C LEU A 211 -0.22 1.83 4.39
N VAL A 212 -0.62 0.59 4.17
CA VAL A 212 -1.74 0.23 3.30
C VAL A 212 -2.54 -0.91 3.90
N SER A 213 -3.87 -0.82 3.80
CA SER A 213 -4.78 -1.85 4.31
C SER A 213 -5.70 -2.37 3.23
N ILE A 214 -5.94 -3.69 3.27
CA ILE A 214 -6.81 -4.42 2.34
C ILE A 214 -7.86 -5.19 3.12
N GLU A 215 -9.10 -5.20 2.62
CA GLU A 215 -10.20 -6.02 3.13
C GLU A 215 -10.04 -7.45 2.59
N PRO A 216 -9.84 -8.45 3.48
CA PRO A 216 -9.69 -9.86 3.08
C PRO A 216 -10.90 -10.40 2.31
N GLY A 217 -10.65 -11.23 1.31
CA GLY A 217 -11.68 -11.85 0.49
C GLY A 217 -12.37 -10.93 -0.51
N THR A 218 -11.99 -9.65 -0.58
CA THR A 218 -12.54 -8.68 -1.53
C THR A 218 -11.49 -7.96 -2.37
N GLY A 219 -10.26 -7.84 -1.86
CA GLY A 219 -9.19 -7.05 -2.48
C GLY A 219 -9.36 -5.53 -2.37
N LYS A 220 -10.40 -5.02 -1.69
CA LYS A 220 -10.62 -3.57 -1.55
C LYS A 220 -9.49 -2.92 -0.76
N ILE A 221 -8.91 -1.88 -1.34
CA ILE A 221 -7.94 -1.03 -0.67
C ILE A 221 -8.71 -0.08 0.25
N ILE A 222 -8.54 -0.24 1.56
CA ILE A 222 -9.29 0.49 2.60
C ILE A 222 -8.58 1.78 3.00
N THR A 223 -7.23 1.74 3.07
CA THR A 223 -6.39 2.90 3.37
C THR A 223 -5.10 2.85 2.59
N MET A 224 -4.51 4.02 2.30
CA MET A 224 -3.19 4.15 1.71
C MET A 224 -2.58 5.49 2.13
N VAL A 225 -1.54 5.48 2.95
CA VAL A 225 -0.86 6.68 3.44
C VAL A 225 0.66 6.50 3.42
N GLN A 226 1.36 7.64 3.38
CA GLN A 226 2.81 7.73 3.60
C GLN A 226 3.16 9.07 4.26
N ASN A 227 4.38 9.19 4.79
CA ASN A 227 4.83 10.38 5.53
C ASN A 227 5.41 11.50 4.65
N THR A 228 4.97 11.62 3.40
CA THR A 228 5.36 12.71 2.49
C THR A 228 4.13 13.44 1.96
N ASN A 229 4.30 14.68 1.54
CA ASN A 229 3.27 15.42 0.80
C ASN A 229 3.24 14.95 -0.66
N TYR A 230 2.03 14.87 -1.23
CA TYR A 230 1.86 14.54 -2.64
C TYR A 230 2.11 15.77 -3.50
N GLY A 231 3.04 15.69 -4.43
CA GLY A 231 3.38 16.77 -5.35
C GLY A 231 4.76 16.62 -5.98
N GLU A 232 5.14 17.60 -6.79
CA GLU A 232 6.54 17.73 -7.22
C GLU A 232 7.37 18.35 -6.11
N PRO A 233 8.63 17.94 -5.93
CA PRO A 233 9.55 18.61 -5.02
C PRO A 233 9.66 20.10 -5.33
N SER A 234 9.68 20.92 -4.28
CA SER A 234 9.82 22.39 -4.39
C SER A 234 10.80 22.92 -3.35
N ASN A 235 11.17 24.21 -3.44
CA ASN A 235 12.00 24.84 -2.42
C ASN A 235 11.35 24.85 -1.03
N ASP A 236 10.02 24.92 -0.99
CA ASP A 236 9.24 24.95 0.26
C ASP A 236 8.99 23.53 0.82
N ASP A 237 9.01 22.52 -0.03
CA ASP A 237 8.85 21.10 0.33
C ASP A 237 9.70 20.21 -0.58
N PRO A 238 10.99 20.07 -0.28
CA PRO A 238 11.91 19.23 -1.07
C PRO A 238 11.61 17.73 -0.92
N THR A 239 10.79 17.34 0.06
CA THR A 239 10.42 15.95 0.33
C THR A 239 9.11 15.53 -0.33
N ALA A 240 8.40 16.47 -0.97
CA ALA A 240 7.19 16.16 -1.73
C ALA A 240 7.51 15.19 -2.86
N THR A 241 6.61 14.25 -3.11
CA THR A 241 6.76 13.28 -4.19
C THR A 241 5.40 12.82 -4.72
N LYS A 242 5.35 12.47 -6.01
CA LYS A 242 4.21 11.73 -6.59
C LYS A 242 4.40 10.22 -6.54
N LEU A 243 5.60 9.76 -6.16
CA LEU A 243 5.88 8.34 -5.99
C LEU A 243 5.13 7.79 -4.78
N SER A 244 4.29 6.81 -4.99
CA SER A 244 3.62 6.09 -3.89
C SER A 244 4.53 4.99 -3.36
N TYR A 245 4.93 5.08 -2.10
CA TYR A 245 5.71 4.02 -1.46
C TYR A 245 4.86 2.79 -1.11
N ALA A 246 3.53 2.95 -1.05
CA ALA A 246 2.61 1.85 -0.77
C ALA A 246 2.21 1.04 -2.01
N ALA A 247 2.17 1.67 -3.19
CA ALA A 247 1.65 1.08 -4.42
C ALA A 247 2.71 0.26 -5.19
N ASP A 248 2.24 -0.63 -6.06
CA ASP A 248 3.07 -1.28 -7.07
C ASP A 248 3.46 -0.32 -8.21
N SER A 249 4.43 -0.73 -9.03
CA SER A 249 4.95 0.09 -10.13
C SER A 249 3.89 0.49 -11.17
N LYS A 250 2.90 -0.36 -11.40
CA LYS A 250 1.80 -0.10 -12.33
C LYS A 250 0.87 1.02 -11.83
N HIS A 251 0.73 1.15 -10.52
CA HIS A 251 -0.15 2.12 -9.87
C HIS A 251 0.58 3.30 -9.21
N GLY A 252 1.78 3.64 -9.71
CA GLY A 252 2.51 4.83 -9.27
C GLY A 252 3.54 4.59 -8.17
N GLY A 253 3.85 3.32 -7.88
CA GLY A 253 4.95 2.94 -7.01
C GLY A 253 6.31 2.92 -7.72
N SER A 254 7.34 2.48 -7.00
CA SER A 254 8.70 2.39 -7.52
C SER A 254 8.80 1.48 -8.74
N ASN A 255 9.58 1.89 -9.71
CA ASN A 255 9.92 1.09 -10.89
C ASN A 255 10.83 -0.11 -10.55
N THR A 256 11.36 -0.19 -9.33
CA THR A 256 12.09 -1.35 -8.81
C THR A 256 11.19 -2.41 -8.18
N GLY A 257 9.86 -2.19 -8.18
CA GLY A 257 8.87 -3.14 -7.65
C GLY A 257 8.58 -3.00 -6.16
N GLY A 258 9.14 -2.01 -5.47
CA GLY A 258 8.96 -1.77 -4.04
C GLY A 258 10.24 -1.89 -3.24
N PHE A 259 10.18 -2.56 -2.08
CA PHE A 259 11.26 -2.66 -1.10
C PHE A 259 11.45 -4.10 -0.64
N GLN A 260 12.63 -4.46 -0.19
CA GLN A 260 12.92 -5.81 0.32
C GLN A 260 12.08 -6.08 1.59
N PRO A 261 11.20 -7.10 1.57
CA PRO A 261 10.31 -7.39 2.69
C PRO A 261 11.02 -8.08 3.88
N GLY A 262 12.23 -8.52 3.69
CA GLY A 262 12.95 -9.25 4.72
C GLY A 262 12.16 -10.47 5.20
N SER A 263 12.23 -10.78 6.47
CA SER A 263 11.54 -11.92 7.09
C SER A 263 10.01 -11.89 6.98
N SER A 264 9.38 -10.81 6.49
CA SER A 264 7.93 -10.82 6.24
C SER A 264 7.55 -11.68 5.01
N PHE A 265 8.52 -12.12 4.21
CA PHE A 265 8.32 -13.11 3.16
C PHE A 265 8.16 -14.56 3.69
N LYS A 266 8.71 -14.88 4.86
CA LYS A 266 8.70 -16.24 5.45
C LYS A 266 7.34 -16.95 5.50
N PRO A 267 6.19 -16.24 5.74
CA PRO A 267 4.88 -16.90 5.70
C PRO A 267 4.48 -17.53 4.37
N ILE A 268 5.07 -17.11 3.24
CA ILE A 268 4.85 -17.77 1.94
C ILE A 268 5.52 -19.15 1.92
N VAL A 269 6.73 -19.23 2.46
CA VAL A 269 7.45 -20.50 2.64
C VAL A 269 6.70 -21.40 3.62
N LEU A 270 6.16 -20.85 4.72
CA LEU A 270 5.31 -21.56 5.68
C LEU A 270 4.02 -22.07 5.00
N ALA A 271 3.41 -21.29 4.11
CA ALA A 271 2.23 -21.70 3.36
C ALA A 271 2.52 -22.91 2.49
N GLN A 272 3.63 -22.90 1.74
CA GLN A 272 4.06 -24.04 0.95
C GLN A 272 4.39 -25.26 1.82
N TRP A 273 4.95 -25.05 3.02
CA TRP A 273 5.18 -26.12 3.99
C TRP A 273 3.89 -26.83 4.37
N TYR A 274 2.85 -26.09 4.74
CA TYR A 274 1.55 -26.69 5.08
C TYR A 274 0.85 -27.30 3.87
N GLN A 275 0.93 -26.72 2.67
CA GLN A 275 0.37 -27.31 1.45
C GLN A 275 0.97 -28.69 1.13
N ARG A 276 2.20 -28.96 1.57
CA ARG A 276 2.81 -30.28 1.50
C ARG A 276 2.39 -31.23 2.63
N GLY A 277 1.45 -30.83 3.47
CA GLY A 277 0.97 -31.63 4.60
C GLY A 277 1.97 -31.73 5.75
N MET A 278 2.96 -30.84 5.80
CA MET A 278 4.01 -30.87 6.81
C MET A 278 3.53 -30.26 8.14
N SER A 279 4.11 -30.76 9.25
CA SER A 279 3.69 -30.34 10.60
C SER A 279 4.37 -29.06 11.07
N GLY A 280 3.62 -28.18 11.74
CA GLY A 280 4.14 -27.03 12.50
C GLY A 280 4.99 -27.44 13.72
N TYR A 281 4.86 -28.68 14.17
CA TYR A 281 5.66 -29.24 15.28
C TYR A 281 6.96 -29.92 14.80
N THR A 282 7.23 -29.96 13.49
CA THR A 282 8.50 -30.46 12.97
C THR A 282 9.65 -29.64 13.52
N VAL A 283 10.65 -30.33 14.07
CA VAL A 283 11.87 -29.71 14.61
C VAL A 283 12.91 -29.54 13.51
N LEU A 284 13.44 -28.35 13.37
CA LEU A 284 14.45 -27.94 12.39
C LEU A 284 15.69 -27.43 13.09
N GLY A 285 16.86 -27.56 12.44
CA GLY A 285 18.11 -26.99 12.91
C GLY A 285 18.03 -25.45 13.01
N GLY A 286 18.69 -24.88 14.01
CA GLY A 286 18.79 -23.43 14.18
C GLY A 286 20.24 -22.93 14.27
N ALA A 287 21.25 -23.83 14.38
CA ALA A 287 22.66 -23.42 14.38
C ALA A 287 23.08 -22.89 13.01
N SER A 288 23.96 -21.89 12.98
CA SER A 288 24.59 -21.36 11.76
C SER A 288 25.07 -22.48 10.84
N HIS A 289 24.80 -22.36 9.56
CA HIS A 289 25.06 -23.41 8.59
C HIS A 289 25.43 -22.86 7.21
N VAL A 290 26.37 -23.54 6.54
CA VAL A 290 26.72 -23.25 5.15
C VAL A 290 25.91 -24.16 4.24
N PHE A 291 24.99 -23.56 3.51
CA PHE A 291 24.17 -24.24 2.51
C PHE A 291 24.87 -24.23 1.15
N THR A 292 24.67 -25.30 0.38
CA THR A 292 25.26 -25.53 -0.94
C THR A 292 24.17 -25.81 -1.97
N THR A 293 24.52 -25.85 -3.25
CA THR A 293 23.59 -26.24 -4.32
C THR A 293 22.91 -27.58 -4.04
N GLY A 294 23.63 -28.56 -3.45
CA GLY A 294 23.11 -29.87 -3.14
C GLY A 294 22.01 -29.92 -2.07
N ASP A 295 21.84 -28.83 -1.30
CA ASP A 295 20.81 -28.74 -0.28
C ASP A 295 19.44 -28.32 -0.85
N PHE A 296 19.38 -27.84 -2.09
CA PHE A 296 18.17 -27.30 -2.70
C PHE A 296 17.79 -28.04 -4.00
N HIS A 297 16.51 -27.93 -4.33
CA HIS A 297 15.94 -28.47 -5.57
C HIS A 297 15.09 -27.42 -6.26
N ALA A 298 15.33 -27.21 -7.56
CA ALA A 298 14.54 -26.32 -8.43
C ALA A 298 14.13 -27.10 -9.68
N SER A 299 12.92 -27.69 -9.66
CA SER A 299 12.45 -28.58 -10.75
C SER A 299 12.29 -27.88 -12.10
N CYS A 300 12.05 -26.58 -12.09
CA CYS A 300 11.86 -25.73 -13.27
C CYS A 300 13.17 -25.15 -13.81
N ASP A 301 14.30 -25.30 -13.10
CA ASP A 301 15.60 -24.79 -13.50
C ASP A 301 16.67 -25.91 -13.48
N PRO A 302 16.85 -26.63 -14.59
CA PRO A 302 17.85 -27.71 -14.69
C PRO A 302 19.30 -27.23 -14.50
N GLY A 303 19.55 -25.94 -14.65
CA GLY A 303 20.86 -25.32 -14.47
C GLY A 303 21.08 -24.71 -13.08
N PHE A 304 20.14 -24.91 -12.16
CA PHE A 304 20.17 -24.31 -10.84
C PHE A 304 21.48 -24.58 -10.11
N ALA A 305 22.14 -23.52 -9.69
CA ALA A 305 23.33 -23.58 -8.86
C ALA A 305 23.43 -22.29 -8.01
N ILE A 306 23.95 -22.43 -6.81
CA ILE A 306 24.30 -21.31 -5.94
C ILE A 306 25.74 -21.42 -5.47
N GLU A 307 26.34 -20.29 -5.09
CA GLU A 307 27.56 -20.28 -4.30
C GLU A 307 27.26 -20.80 -2.87
N ASN A 308 28.30 -21.23 -2.17
CA ASN A 308 28.16 -21.62 -0.77
C ASN A 308 27.63 -20.43 0.04
N TRP A 309 26.51 -20.63 0.68
CA TRP A 309 25.77 -19.59 1.39
C TRP A 309 25.79 -19.83 2.90
N ASN A 310 26.56 -19.00 3.62
CA ASN A 310 26.55 -19.02 5.07
C ASN A 310 25.29 -18.30 5.58
N VAL A 311 24.51 -18.96 6.43
CA VAL A 311 23.29 -18.40 7.02
C VAL A 311 23.42 -18.37 8.53
N ASP A 312 23.23 -17.16 9.07
CA ASP A 312 23.26 -16.88 10.50
C ASP A 312 21.90 -16.35 10.97
N ASN A 313 21.60 -16.50 12.25
CA ASN A 313 20.45 -15.88 12.89
C ASN A 313 20.80 -14.48 13.40
N ALA A 314 19.77 -13.65 13.63
CA ALA A 314 19.95 -12.30 14.17
C ALA A 314 20.53 -12.33 15.59
N ASN A 315 20.21 -13.38 16.38
CA ASN A 315 20.67 -13.54 17.75
C ASN A 315 21.28 -14.94 17.97
N ALA A 316 22.38 -15.01 18.66
CA ALA A 316 23.03 -16.27 19.00
C ALA A 316 22.17 -17.22 19.87
N SER A 317 21.21 -16.69 20.63
CA SER A 317 20.24 -17.46 21.40
C SER A 317 19.27 -18.28 20.52
N GLU A 318 19.17 -17.97 19.23
CA GLU A 318 18.38 -18.67 18.23
C GLU A 318 19.12 -19.89 17.63
N ASN A 319 20.39 -20.08 17.94
CA ASN A 319 21.26 -21.15 17.41
C ASN A 319 20.98 -22.51 18.07
N VAL A 320 19.69 -22.82 18.29
CA VAL A 320 19.19 -24.09 18.80
C VAL A 320 18.11 -24.64 17.89
N ASN A 321 17.76 -25.92 18.08
CA ASN A 321 16.68 -26.50 17.29
C ASN A 321 15.32 -25.91 17.69
N HIS A 322 14.50 -25.58 16.70
CA HIS A 322 13.16 -25.02 16.88
C HIS A 322 12.10 -25.85 16.17
N THR A 323 10.90 -25.93 16.74
CA THR A 323 9.72 -26.30 15.96
C THR A 323 9.44 -25.22 14.91
N VAL A 324 8.77 -25.56 13.81
CA VAL A 324 8.35 -24.58 12.78
C VAL A 324 7.56 -23.44 13.40
N ILE A 325 6.68 -23.74 14.36
CA ILE A 325 5.91 -22.72 15.12
C ILE A 325 6.86 -21.75 15.84
N ASN A 326 7.82 -22.25 16.61
CA ASN A 326 8.77 -21.42 17.34
C ASN A 326 9.72 -20.67 16.39
N ALA A 327 10.21 -21.33 15.33
CA ALA A 327 11.02 -20.69 14.31
C ALA A 327 10.27 -19.51 13.63
N THR A 328 8.95 -19.65 13.45
CA THR A 328 8.10 -18.58 12.92
C THR A 328 7.94 -17.45 13.94
N ALA A 329 7.64 -17.76 15.21
CA ALA A 329 7.45 -16.80 16.28
C ALA A 329 8.70 -15.93 16.52
N LEU A 330 9.88 -16.56 16.49
CA LEU A 330 11.18 -15.91 16.71
C LEU A 330 11.85 -15.45 15.40
N SER A 331 11.26 -15.77 14.25
CA SER A 331 11.82 -15.39 12.94
C SER A 331 13.18 -16.01 12.59
N VAL A 332 13.48 -17.20 13.09
CA VAL A 332 14.79 -17.88 12.97
C VAL A 332 15.16 -18.13 11.51
N ASN A 333 16.25 -17.53 11.05
CA ASN A 333 16.69 -17.59 9.65
C ASN A 333 17.07 -19.02 9.23
N VAL A 334 17.98 -19.62 9.97
CA VAL A 334 18.55 -20.96 9.64
C VAL A 334 17.46 -22.02 9.56
N SER A 335 16.50 -22.01 10.52
CA SER A 335 15.38 -22.96 10.49
C SER A 335 14.50 -22.79 9.26
N TYR A 336 14.30 -21.56 8.79
CA TYR A 336 13.52 -21.30 7.57
C TYR A 336 14.25 -21.72 6.30
N VAL A 337 15.58 -21.59 6.25
CA VAL A 337 16.37 -22.13 5.13
C VAL A 337 16.36 -23.66 5.15
N TYR A 338 16.43 -24.31 6.31
CA TYR A 338 16.21 -25.77 6.43
C TYR A 338 14.79 -26.18 6.03
N MET A 339 13.78 -25.34 6.28
CA MET A 339 12.42 -25.58 5.79
C MET A 339 12.40 -25.54 4.27
N LEU A 340 12.99 -24.51 3.68
CA LEU A 340 13.06 -24.31 2.23
C LEU A 340 13.84 -25.44 1.53
N SER A 341 14.95 -25.91 2.12
CA SER A 341 15.76 -27.00 1.55
C SER A 341 15.01 -28.34 1.44
N ARG A 342 13.86 -28.47 2.11
CA ARG A 342 12.98 -29.65 2.03
C ARG A 342 11.84 -29.48 1.02
N MET A 343 11.84 -28.40 0.26
CA MET A 343 10.80 -28.05 -0.71
C MET A 343 11.41 -27.78 -2.08
N ASP A 344 10.59 -27.86 -3.11
CA ASP A 344 10.94 -27.41 -4.44
C ASP A 344 10.87 -25.87 -4.49
N LEU A 345 11.95 -25.21 -4.86
CA LEU A 345 12.02 -23.77 -4.97
C LEU A 345 10.99 -23.23 -5.97
N CYS A 346 10.76 -23.95 -7.07
CA CYS A 346 9.78 -23.57 -8.09
C CYS A 346 8.33 -23.62 -7.56
N ALA A 347 8.05 -24.54 -6.63
CA ALA A 347 6.74 -24.58 -5.98
C ALA A 347 6.52 -23.37 -5.04
N VAL A 348 7.59 -22.88 -4.40
CA VAL A 348 7.53 -21.68 -3.54
C VAL A 348 7.37 -20.42 -4.38
N THR A 349 8.13 -20.25 -5.47
CA THR A 349 8.00 -19.09 -6.35
C THR A 349 6.68 -19.09 -7.10
N GLY A 350 6.18 -20.26 -7.52
CA GLY A 350 4.86 -20.42 -8.10
C GLY A 350 3.74 -19.98 -7.14
N LEU A 351 3.80 -20.41 -5.86
CA LEU A 351 2.86 -19.94 -4.84
C LEU A 351 2.98 -18.44 -4.61
N ALA A 352 4.21 -17.88 -4.56
CA ALA A 352 4.41 -16.44 -4.42
C ALA A 352 3.74 -15.66 -5.56
N LYS A 353 3.87 -16.14 -6.81
CA LYS A 353 3.19 -15.58 -7.98
C LYS A 353 1.67 -15.68 -7.86
N ASP A 354 1.15 -16.83 -7.41
CA ASP A 354 -0.29 -17.00 -7.17
C ASP A 354 -0.84 -16.07 -6.10
N LEU A 355 -0.03 -15.73 -5.12
CA LEU A 355 -0.30 -14.73 -4.09
C LEU A 355 -0.07 -13.27 -4.56
N GLY A 356 0.31 -13.06 -5.84
CA GLY A 356 0.50 -11.74 -6.45
C GLY A 356 1.91 -11.17 -6.32
N ILE A 357 2.89 -11.92 -5.81
CA ILE A 357 4.30 -11.49 -5.81
C ILE A 357 4.93 -11.85 -7.16
N THR A 358 5.21 -10.82 -7.95
CA THR A 358 5.80 -10.95 -9.28
C THR A 358 6.94 -9.97 -9.44
N THR A 359 7.77 -10.19 -10.45
CA THR A 359 8.68 -9.15 -10.97
C THR A 359 7.87 -7.97 -11.54
N VAL A 360 8.53 -6.84 -11.79
CA VAL A 360 7.87 -5.61 -12.30
C VAL A 360 7.13 -5.84 -13.63
N ASP A 361 7.65 -6.72 -14.47
CA ASP A 361 7.07 -7.15 -15.75
C ASP A 361 6.02 -8.29 -15.62
N GLY A 362 5.71 -8.70 -14.40
CA GLY A 362 4.69 -9.71 -14.09
C GLY A 362 5.18 -11.17 -14.19
N GLY A 363 6.50 -11.39 -14.32
CA GLY A 363 7.14 -12.70 -14.29
C GLY A 363 7.21 -13.31 -12.88
N GLU A 364 7.74 -14.53 -12.79
CA GLU A 364 8.09 -15.15 -11.51
C GLU A 364 9.37 -14.53 -10.93
N ILE A 365 9.45 -14.50 -9.60
CA ILE A 365 10.68 -14.10 -8.89
C ILE A 365 11.76 -15.20 -9.05
N ASP A 366 13.01 -14.82 -8.87
CA ASP A 366 14.15 -15.75 -8.97
C ASP A 366 14.02 -16.90 -7.98
N HIS A 367 14.46 -18.10 -8.41
CA HIS A 367 14.50 -19.32 -7.60
C HIS A 367 15.67 -19.34 -6.60
N ASN A 368 16.32 -18.21 -6.36
CA ASN A 368 17.41 -18.13 -5.40
C ASN A 368 16.91 -18.42 -3.97
N PRO A 369 17.53 -19.34 -3.22
CA PRO A 369 17.12 -19.67 -1.86
C PRO A 369 17.07 -18.49 -0.90
N SER A 370 17.85 -17.44 -1.13
CA SER A 370 17.82 -16.21 -0.31
C SER A 370 16.45 -15.51 -0.32
N MET A 371 15.55 -15.87 -1.27
CA MET A 371 14.16 -15.38 -1.28
C MET A 371 13.43 -15.63 0.05
N VAL A 372 13.76 -16.70 0.78
CA VAL A 372 13.15 -16.98 2.09
C VAL A 372 13.40 -15.87 3.10
N LEU A 373 14.50 -15.13 2.94
CA LEU A 373 14.86 -13.98 3.74
C LEU A 373 14.36 -12.64 3.14
N GLY A 374 13.58 -12.70 2.03
CA GLY A 374 12.95 -11.53 1.42
C GLY A 374 13.93 -10.59 0.73
N THR A 375 14.84 -11.14 -0.08
CA THR A 375 15.87 -10.36 -0.81
C THR A 375 15.35 -9.68 -2.09
N MET A 376 14.15 -10.05 -2.58
CA MET A 376 13.50 -9.38 -3.70
C MET A 376 12.71 -8.14 -3.25
N ASN A 377 12.47 -7.20 -4.17
CA ASN A 377 11.61 -6.06 -3.90
C ASN A 377 10.12 -6.43 -4.04
N VAL A 378 9.29 -5.99 -3.09
CA VAL A 378 7.85 -6.18 -3.09
C VAL A 378 7.17 -4.90 -2.60
N ALA A 379 6.09 -4.48 -3.26
CA ALA A 379 5.32 -3.32 -2.83
C ALA A 379 4.52 -3.60 -1.54
N PRO A 380 4.37 -2.65 -0.62
CA PRO A 380 3.57 -2.82 0.59
C PRO A 380 2.15 -3.30 0.33
N ILE A 381 1.49 -2.81 -0.72
CA ILE A 381 0.16 -3.27 -1.11
C ILE A 381 0.14 -4.76 -1.44
N THR A 382 1.17 -5.27 -2.11
CA THR A 382 1.29 -6.69 -2.43
C THR A 382 1.44 -7.52 -1.16
N MET A 383 2.31 -7.10 -0.22
CA MET A 383 2.46 -7.79 1.06
C MET A 383 1.18 -7.74 1.90
N ALA A 384 0.47 -6.61 1.95
CA ALA A 384 -0.84 -6.52 2.60
C ALA A 384 -1.84 -7.52 2.00
N ASN A 385 -1.82 -7.68 0.66
CA ASN A 385 -2.73 -8.59 -0.04
C ASN A 385 -2.38 -10.07 0.14
N VAL A 386 -1.09 -10.42 0.23
CA VAL A 386 -0.64 -11.79 0.61
C VAL A 386 -1.24 -12.18 1.96
N TYR A 387 -1.14 -11.30 2.95
CA TYR A 387 -1.67 -11.59 4.29
C TYR A 387 -3.20 -11.51 4.33
N ALA A 388 -3.83 -10.66 3.51
CA ALA A 388 -5.28 -10.66 3.30
C ALA A 388 -5.76 -12.01 2.71
N THR A 389 -4.95 -12.64 1.85
CA THR A 389 -5.25 -13.97 1.30
C THR A 389 -5.24 -15.05 2.39
N PHE A 390 -4.28 -14.99 3.34
CA PHE A 390 -4.29 -15.90 4.49
C PHE A 390 -5.51 -15.66 5.40
N ALA A 391 -5.87 -14.38 5.64
CA ALA A 391 -7.06 -14.01 6.40
C ALA A 391 -8.37 -14.44 5.71
N ALA A 392 -8.37 -14.56 4.39
CA ALA A 392 -9.49 -14.98 3.54
C ALA A 392 -9.46 -16.47 3.19
N HIS A 393 -8.88 -17.31 4.06
CA HIS A 393 -8.83 -18.75 3.89
C HIS A 393 -8.23 -19.19 2.55
N GLY A 394 -7.19 -18.49 2.09
CA GLY A 394 -6.50 -18.81 0.84
C GLY A 394 -7.16 -18.27 -0.43
N THR A 395 -8.18 -17.42 -0.31
CA THR A 395 -8.81 -16.73 -1.43
C THR A 395 -8.04 -15.44 -1.76
N TYR A 396 -7.35 -15.43 -2.89
CA TYR A 396 -6.68 -14.26 -3.43
C TYR A 396 -7.66 -13.41 -4.24
N CYS A 397 -7.77 -12.14 -3.92
CA CYS A 397 -8.49 -11.13 -4.70
C CYS A 397 -7.50 -10.03 -5.12
N PRO A 398 -7.36 -9.71 -6.42
CA PRO A 398 -6.51 -8.59 -6.85
C PRO A 398 -6.90 -7.30 -6.13
N PRO A 399 -5.93 -6.47 -5.71
CA PRO A 399 -6.22 -5.17 -5.12
C PRO A 399 -7.08 -4.31 -6.05
N THR A 400 -8.10 -3.65 -5.50
CA THR A 400 -8.99 -2.75 -6.24
C THR A 400 -9.28 -1.49 -5.44
N ALA A 401 -9.33 -0.35 -6.14
CA ALA A 401 -9.65 0.94 -5.55
C ALA A 401 -11.03 1.46 -5.99
N ILE A 402 -11.66 0.87 -7.01
CA ILE A 402 -12.88 1.39 -7.63
C ILE A 402 -14.03 0.38 -7.48
N THR A 403 -15.18 0.85 -6.98
CA THR A 403 -16.41 0.04 -6.87
C THR A 403 -17.46 0.39 -7.89
N LYS A 404 -17.52 1.65 -8.33
CA LYS A 404 -18.51 2.13 -9.30
C LYS A 404 -17.97 3.34 -10.08
N VAL A 405 -18.31 3.40 -11.37
CA VAL A 405 -18.04 4.56 -12.23
C VAL A 405 -19.31 4.90 -13.00
N THR A 406 -19.76 6.15 -12.90
CA THR A 406 -20.89 6.68 -13.67
C THR A 406 -20.48 7.95 -14.41
N LYS A 407 -21.07 8.18 -15.58
CA LYS A 407 -20.92 9.44 -16.33
C LYS A 407 -21.96 10.46 -15.85
N ASP A 408 -21.81 11.72 -16.25
CA ASP A 408 -22.76 12.80 -15.94
C ASP A 408 -24.20 12.51 -16.43
N ASP A 409 -24.34 11.75 -17.52
CA ASP A 409 -25.64 11.34 -18.06
C ASP A 409 -26.27 10.16 -17.29
N GLY A 410 -25.65 9.70 -16.21
CA GLY A 410 -26.09 8.57 -15.39
C GLY A 410 -25.70 7.20 -15.96
N THR A 411 -25.04 7.15 -17.12
CA THR A 411 -24.57 5.88 -17.71
C THR A 411 -23.48 5.27 -16.84
N GLU A 412 -23.67 4.02 -16.42
CA GLU A 412 -22.66 3.27 -15.66
C GLU A 412 -21.61 2.68 -16.61
N ILE A 413 -20.34 2.91 -16.30
CA ILE A 413 -19.23 2.21 -16.91
C ILE A 413 -18.98 0.94 -16.10
N LYS A 414 -18.99 -0.21 -16.76
CA LYS A 414 -18.72 -1.49 -16.08
C LYS A 414 -17.32 -1.49 -15.48
N VAL A 415 -17.25 -1.50 -14.16
CA VAL A 415 -15.99 -1.71 -13.44
C VAL A 415 -15.61 -3.18 -13.60
N PRO A 416 -14.34 -3.50 -13.90
CA PRO A 416 -13.89 -4.88 -13.95
C PRO A 416 -14.17 -5.54 -12.60
N SER A 417 -14.83 -6.69 -12.60
CA SER A 417 -14.93 -7.48 -11.39
C SER A 417 -13.55 -8.02 -11.03
N THR A 418 -13.13 -7.81 -9.80
CA THR A 418 -11.97 -8.53 -9.27
C THR A 418 -12.32 -10.02 -9.22
N ALA A 419 -11.75 -10.79 -10.13
CA ALA A 419 -11.93 -12.24 -10.12
C ALA A 419 -11.09 -12.82 -8.97
N CYS A 420 -11.71 -12.97 -7.81
CA CYS A 420 -11.09 -13.70 -6.69
C CYS A 420 -10.92 -15.17 -7.08
N ARG A 421 -9.81 -15.77 -6.66
CA ARG A 421 -9.50 -17.19 -6.92
C ARG A 421 -8.96 -17.85 -5.67
N GLN A 422 -9.30 -19.13 -5.48
CA GLN A 422 -8.69 -19.95 -4.44
C GLN A 422 -7.27 -20.31 -4.90
N VAL A 423 -6.26 -19.89 -4.16
CA VAL A 423 -4.84 -20.14 -4.50
C VAL A 423 -4.18 -21.14 -3.56
N MET A 424 -4.81 -21.42 -2.44
CA MET A 424 -4.38 -22.48 -1.51
C MET A 424 -5.58 -23.05 -0.76
N ASP A 425 -5.44 -24.28 -0.27
CA ASP A 425 -6.49 -24.94 0.54
C ASP A 425 -6.80 -24.09 1.78
N PRO A 426 -8.09 -23.88 2.12
CA PRO A 426 -8.50 -23.12 3.28
C PRO A 426 -7.86 -23.56 4.59
N THR A 427 -7.71 -24.88 4.79
CA THR A 427 -7.08 -25.44 6.00
C THR A 427 -5.63 -25.00 6.13
N HIS A 428 -4.88 -25.00 5.01
CA HIS A 428 -3.48 -24.58 5.02
C HIS A 428 -3.32 -23.08 5.24
N ALA A 429 -4.23 -22.25 4.69
CA ALA A 429 -4.26 -20.83 4.99
C ALA A 429 -4.55 -20.55 6.46
N ASP A 430 -5.51 -21.28 7.05
CA ASP A 430 -5.84 -21.20 8.47
C ASP A 430 -4.68 -21.67 9.35
N GLN A 431 -3.91 -22.70 8.93
CA GLN A 431 -2.69 -23.12 9.62
C GLN A 431 -1.62 -22.03 9.62
N VAL A 432 -1.44 -21.32 8.48
CA VAL A 432 -0.55 -20.15 8.43
C VAL A 432 -1.03 -19.06 9.37
N ALA A 433 -2.32 -18.67 9.29
CA ALA A 433 -2.90 -17.65 10.14
C ALA A 433 -2.74 -17.98 11.64
N LEU A 434 -3.06 -19.21 12.03
CA LEU A 434 -2.94 -19.67 13.40
C LEU A 434 -1.47 -19.68 13.86
N THR A 435 -0.53 -20.12 13.02
CA THR A 435 0.91 -20.09 13.34
C THR A 435 1.41 -18.65 13.52
N LEU A 436 0.95 -17.70 12.68
CA LEU A 436 1.33 -16.29 12.80
C LEU A 436 0.78 -15.63 14.07
N THR A 437 -0.22 -16.18 14.76
CA THR A 437 -0.64 -15.68 16.08
C THR A 437 0.42 -15.84 17.15
N TYR A 438 1.34 -16.83 17.00
CA TYR A 438 2.44 -17.02 17.95
C TYR A 438 3.51 -15.93 17.86
N VAL A 439 3.63 -15.27 16.69
CA VAL A 439 4.50 -14.10 16.51
C VAL A 439 4.04 -12.93 17.39
N MET A 440 2.74 -12.85 17.68
CA MET A 440 2.10 -11.76 18.43
C MET A 440 2.11 -11.99 19.95
N LYS A 441 2.66 -13.10 20.43
CA LYS A 441 2.54 -13.53 21.83
C LYS A 441 3.90 -13.79 22.48
N GLY A 442 3.98 -13.59 23.80
CA GLY A 442 5.16 -13.95 24.59
C GLY A 442 6.43 -13.27 24.07
N ASN A 443 7.42 -14.08 23.68
CA ASN A 443 8.70 -13.62 23.14
C ASN A 443 8.70 -13.52 21.60
N GLY A 444 7.53 -13.65 20.96
CA GLY A 444 7.42 -13.49 19.51
C GLY A 444 7.83 -12.10 19.05
N THR A 445 8.47 -12.03 17.87
CA THR A 445 9.04 -10.77 17.35
C THR A 445 8.00 -9.67 17.11
N GLY A 446 6.73 -10.01 16.98
CA GLY A 446 5.61 -9.09 16.78
C GLY A 446 4.83 -8.76 18.07
N ALA A 447 5.32 -9.12 19.25
CA ALA A 447 4.59 -8.87 20.51
C ALA A 447 4.23 -7.38 20.73
N ALA A 448 5.06 -6.46 20.23
CA ALA A 448 4.81 -5.01 20.28
C ALA A 448 3.58 -4.58 19.45
N ALA A 449 3.15 -5.41 18.48
CA ALA A 449 1.96 -5.20 17.66
C ALA A 449 0.70 -5.89 18.20
N ALA A 450 0.75 -6.57 19.36
CA ALA A 450 -0.39 -7.29 19.92
C ALA A 450 -1.60 -6.37 20.13
N LEU A 451 -2.78 -6.82 19.70
CA LEU A 451 -4.06 -6.13 19.86
C LEU A 451 -4.86 -6.75 21.02
N ASN A 452 -5.89 -6.04 21.50
CA ASN A 452 -6.86 -6.57 22.44
C ASN A 452 -7.88 -7.53 21.77
N ARG A 453 -7.54 -8.07 20.62
CA ARG A 453 -8.30 -9.06 19.85
C ARG A 453 -7.34 -10.01 19.14
N PRO A 454 -7.82 -11.19 18.67
CA PRO A 454 -6.98 -12.09 17.91
C PRO A 454 -6.36 -11.39 16.71
N SER A 455 -5.05 -11.46 16.61
CA SER A 455 -4.27 -10.90 15.52
C SER A 455 -3.12 -11.81 15.16
N ALA A 456 -2.70 -11.75 13.92
CA ALA A 456 -1.61 -12.52 13.35
C ALA A 456 -0.71 -11.57 12.55
N GLY A 457 0.58 -11.86 12.48
CA GLY A 457 1.49 -10.98 11.75
C GLY A 457 2.93 -11.47 11.71
N LYS A 458 3.77 -10.72 11.04
CA LYS A 458 5.20 -11.02 10.91
C LYS A 458 6.01 -9.72 10.79
N THR A 459 7.10 -9.65 11.52
CA THR A 459 8.14 -8.64 11.36
C THR A 459 9.01 -8.94 10.14
N GLY A 460 9.46 -7.92 9.46
CA GLY A 460 10.49 -7.96 8.44
C GLY A 460 11.62 -7.00 8.78
N THR A 461 12.84 -7.41 8.52
CA THR A 461 14.03 -6.56 8.65
C THR A 461 15.05 -7.09 7.66
N THR A 462 15.70 -6.20 6.91
CA THR A 462 16.84 -6.54 6.06
C THR A 462 18.12 -6.59 6.88
N GLU A 463 19.14 -7.32 6.40
CA GLU A 463 20.42 -7.46 7.11
C GLU A 463 21.09 -6.12 7.43
N LYS A 464 20.92 -5.13 6.56
CA LYS A 464 21.52 -3.80 6.72
C LYS A 464 20.63 -2.84 7.51
N MET A 465 19.48 -3.30 8.04
CA MET A 465 18.50 -2.42 8.71
C MET A 465 18.10 -1.19 7.88
N ASP A 466 18.13 -1.31 6.55
CA ASP A 466 17.71 -0.28 5.60
C ASP A 466 16.22 -0.37 5.26
N ASN A 467 15.58 -1.50 5.59
CA ASN A 467 14.14 -1.72 5.49
C ASN A 467 13.62 -2.44 6.73
N ALA A 468 12.59 -1.90 7.34
CA ALA A 468 11.89 -2.48 8.48
C ALA A 468 10.39 -2.59 8.17
N TRP A 469 9.78 -3.75 8.45
CA TRP A 469 8.40 -4.06 8.11
C TRP A 469 7.64 -4.65 9.27
N PHE A 470 6.35 -4.38 9.28
CA PHE A 470 5.38 -5.19 9.99
C PHE A 470 4.17 -5.43 9.08
N VAL A 471 3.85 -6.68 8.81
CA VAL A 471 2.64 -7.05 8.07
C VAL A 471 1.80 -7.93 8.98
N GLY A 472 0.56 -7.52 9.21
CA GLY A 472 -0.31 -8.23 10.13
C GLY A 472 -1.78 -8.07 9.76
N PHE A 473 -2.62 -8.91 10.35
CA PHE A 473 -4.04 -8.96 10.06
C PHE A 473 -4.89 -9.44 11.22
N VAL A 474 -6.15 -9.06 11.17
CA VAL A 474 -7.27 -9.72 11.82
C VAL A 474 -8.17 -10.29 10.71
N PRO A 475 -9.18 -11.13 10.99
CA PRO A 475 -10.03 -11.67 9.92
C PRO A 475 -10.66 -10.61 8.99
N GLN A 476 -10.90 -9.38 9.49
CA GLN A 476 -11.56 -8.31 8.72
C GLN A 476 -10.63 -7.32 8.02
N LEU A 477 -9.35 -7.26 8.38
CA LEU A 477 -8.42 -6.24 7.86
C LEU A 477 -6.99 -6.74 7.88
N SER A 478 -6.31 -6.63 6.75
CA SER A 478 -4.87 -6.87 6.60
C SER A 478 -4.15 -5.56 6.32
N THR A 479 -3.03 -5.33 7.01
CA THR A 479 -2.27 -4.08 6.91
C THR A 479 -0.78 -4.35 6.84
N ALA A 480 -0.11 -3.70 5.88
CA ALA A 480 1.34 -3.65 5.80
C ALA A 480 1.85 -2.25 6.18
N VAL A 481 2.88 -2.23 6.99
CA VAL A 481 3.68 -1.04 7.32
C VAL A 481 5.11 -1.29 6.89
N TRP A 482 5.64 -0.36 6.11
CA TRP A 482 7.04 -0.30 5.72
C TRP A 482 7.67 0.99 6.22
N VAL A 483 8.93 0.91 6.66
CA VAL A 483 9.77 2.04 7.06
C VAL A 483 11.17 1.82 6.50
N GLY A 484 11.75 2.86 5.89
CA GLY A 484 13.06 2.78 5.25
C GLY A 484 13.44 4.05 4.49
N HIS A 485 14.49 3.98 3.71
CA HIS A 485 14.84 5.04 2.77
C HIS A 485 14.32 4.69 1.39
N SER A 486 13.68 5.67 0.73
CA SER A 486 13.10 5.47 -0.62
C SER A 486 14.17 5.32 -1.70
N GLU A 487 15.37 5.80 -1.44
CA GLU A 487 16.54 5.73 -2.32
C GLU A 487 17.78 5.39 -1.51
N GLY A 488 18.63 4.53 -2.06
CA GLY A 488 19.85 4.07 -1.41
C GLY A 488 19.60 3.04 -0.30
N ASN A 489 20.68 2.45 0.19
CA ASN A 489 20.67 1.43 1.26
C ASN A 489 21.27 2.04 2.52
N PHE A 490 20.59 3.02 3.11
CA PHE A 490 21.04 3.69 4.33
C PHE A 490 20.51 2.97 5.56
N HIS A 491 21.40 2.72 6.53
CA HIS A 491 21.03 2.12 7.81
C HIS A 491 20.16 3.08 8.62
N MET A 492 19.19 2.53 9.34
CA MET A 492 18.33 3.28 10.26
C MET A 492 18.73 3.11 11.74
N ASP A 493 19.79 2.37 12.03
CA ASP A 493 20.31 2.20 13.38
C ASP A 493 21.07 3.44 13.87
N GLY A 494 21.05 3.66 15.18
CA GLY A 494 21.72 4.80 15.82
C GLY A 494 21.10 6.17 15.50
N GLN A 495 19.86 6.23 15.05
CA GLN A 495 19.19 7.45 14.59
C GLN A 495 18.02 7.86 15.48
N VAL A 496 17.70 9.16 15.44
CA VAL A 496 16.44 9.70 15.99
C VAL A 496 15.44 9.77 14.83
N ILE A 497 14.35 9.02 14.94
CA ILE A 497 13.30 8.93 13.92
C ILE A 497 11.96 9.23 14.60
N GLY A 498 11.20 10.20 14.08
CA GLY A 498 9.95 10.64 14.69
C GLY A 498 10.14 11.12 16.14
N GLY A 499 11.27 11.73 16.45
CA GLY A 499 11.62 12.20 17.78
C GLY A 499 11.99 11.09 18.79
N ARG A 500 12.17 9.84 18.35
CA ARG A 500 12.55 8.69 19.20
C ARG A 500 13.90 8.14 18.75
N TYR A 501 14.81 7.89 19.68
CA TYR A 501 16.10 7.27 19.39
C TYR A 501 15.97 5.75 19.23
N TYR A 502 16.53 5.23 18.16
CA TYR A 502 16.60 3.80 17.85
C TYR A 502 18.05 3.37 17.73
N SER A 503 18.53 2.56 18.67
CA SER A 503 19.89 1.97 18.59
C SER A 503 19.99 0.93 17.47
N THR A 504 18.87 0.27 17.17
CA THR A 504 18.66 -0.67 16.07
C THR A 504 17.28 -0.40 15.49
N MET A 505 17.03 -0.78 14.23
CA MET A 505 15.72 -0.64 13.61
C MET A 505 15.24 -1.98 13.08
N TYR A 506 14.55 -2.72 13.94
CA TYR A 506 13.84 -3.93 13.55
C TYR A 506 12.37 -3.63 13.23
N GLY A 507 11.71 -4.56 12.56
CA GLY A 507 10.27 -4.47 12.32
C GLY A 507 9.43 -4.40 13.61
N SER A 508 9.97 -4.81 14.75
CA SER A 508 9.37 -4.69 16.10
C SER A 508 9.40 -3.28 16.69
N ASP A 509 10.32 -2.40 16.23
CA ASP A 509 10.67 -1.18 16.95
C ASP A 509 9.78 0.02 16.57
N LEU A 510 9.59 0.29 15.26
CA LEU A 510 8.71 1.34 14.77
C LEU A 510 7.53 0.78 13.98
N PRO A 511 7.70 -0.12 12.98
CA PRO A 511 6.58 -0.62 12.19
C PRO A 511 5.50 -1.34 13.01
N ALA A 512 5.88 -2.18 13.98
CA ALA A 512 4.93 -2.96 14.76
C ALA A 512 4.05 -2.10 15.69
N PRO A 513 4.59 -1.15 16.52
CA PRO A 513 3.76 -0.23 17.30
C PRO A 513 2.89 0.69 16.44
N LEU A 514 3.41 1.19 15.30
CA LEU A 514 2.64 2.00 14.36
C LEU A 514 1.44 1.20 13.82
N TRP A 515 1.67 -0.04 13.39
CA TRP A 515 0.63 -0.94 12.95
C TRP A 515 -0.42 -1.18 14.04
N ARG A 516 0.00 -1.44 15.29
CA ARG A 516 -0.89 -1.63 16.45
C ARG A 516 -1.79 -0.44 16.68
N ASP A 517 -1.22 0.76 16.72
CA ASP A 517 -1.96 1.99 17.02
C ASP A 517 -2.98 2.30 15.93
N TYR A 518 -2.59 2.13 14.65
CA TYR A 518 -3.52 2.22 13.55
C TYR A 518 -4.64 1.17 13.63
N MET A 519 -4.31 -0.11 13.82
CA MET A 519 -5.31 -1.18 13.84
C MET A 519 -6.29 -1.03 15.01
N ASN A 520 -5.83 -0.58 16.17
CA ASN A 520 -6.72 -0.29 17.30
C ASN A 520 -7.71 0.83 16.97
N SER A 521 -7.27 1.89 16.28
CA SER A 521 -8.12 2.97 15.83
C SER A 521 -9.09 2.51 14.73
N ALA A 522 -8.57 1.87 13.69
CA ALA A 522 -9.34 1.43 12.53
C ALA A 522 -10.41 0.38 12.86
N LEU A 523 -10.20 -0.42 13.91
CA LEU A 523 -11.10 -1.49 14.33
C LEU A 523 -11.93 -1.12 15.58
N SER A 524 -11.85 0.14 16.01
CA SER A 524 -12.66 0.62 17.14
C SER A 524 -14.14 0.46 16.84
N GLY A 525 -14.89 -0.13 17.78
CA GLY A 525 -16.32 -0.39 17.65
C GLY A 525 -16.70 -1.54 16.68
N THR A 526 -15.73 -2.22 16.06
CA THR A 526 -16.02 -3.38 15.21
C THR A 526 -16.08 -4.68 16.02
N GLU A 527 -16.87 -5.63 15.53
CA GLU A 527 -16.98 -6.97 16.11
C GLU A 527 -15.60 -7.66 16.16
N VAL A 528 -15.36 -8.41 17.25
CA VAL A 528 -14.15 -9.22 17.41
C VAL A 528 -14.35 -10.59 16.78
N GLN A 529 -13.71 -10.82 15.65
CA GLN A 529 -13.72 -12.13 14.97
C GLN A 529 -12.54 -12.98 15.42
N GLN A 530 -12.74 -14.31 15.38
CA GLN A 530 -11.76 -15.30 15.75
C GLN A 530 -11.14 -15.94 14.51
N PHE A 531 -9.88 -16.35 14.60
CA PHE A 531 -9.29 -17.24 13.59
C PHE A 531 -9.85 -18.66 13.73
N ASN A 532 -10.01 -19.35 12.61
CA ASN A 532 -10.37 -20.76 12.62
C ASN A 532 -9.34 -21.58 13.41
N GLN A 533 -9.84 -22.46 14.26
CA GLN A 533 -9.00 -23.38 14.98
C GLN A 533 -8.78 -24.63 14.15
N VAL A 534 -7.55 -24.84 13.72
CA VAL A 534 -7.12 -25.98 12.89
C VAL A 534 -5.94 -26.70 13.54
N SER A 535 -5.78 -27.97 13.23
CA SER A 535 -4.60 -28.71 13.70
C SER A 535 -3.34 -28.19 12.99
N LEU A 536 -2.30 -27.88 13.74
CA LEU A 536 -0.97 -27.56 13.22
C LEU A 536 -0.10 -28.83 13.06
N GLY A 537 -0.67 -30.03 13.34
CA GLY A 537 -0.06 -31.32 13.05
C GLY A 537 -0.01 -31.59 11.54
N GLY A 538 0.75 -32.58 11.15
CA GLY A 538 0.95 -33.02 9.78
C GLY A 538 1.94 -34.18 9.77
N ASN A 539 2.51 -34.51 8.63
CA ASN A 539 3.56 -35.53 8.53
C ASN A 539 4.85 -35.02 9.19
N SER A 540 5.23 -35.59 10.31
CA SER A 540 6.46 -35.25 11.04
C SER A 540 7.70 -36.00 10.51
N ALA A 541 7.51 -37.07 9.72
CA ALA A 541 8.60 -37.84 9.14
C ALA A 541 8.88 -37.41 7.70
N VAL A 542 9.94 -36.64 7.50
CA VAL A 542 10.47 -36.37 6.16
C VAL A 542 11.85 -36.98 6.05
N GLY A 543 11.87 -38.16 5.47
CA GLY A 543 13.08 -38.65 4.82
C GLY A 543 13.36 -37.84 3.56
N ASN A 544 14.63 -37.58 3.29
CA ASN A 544 15.13 -36.96 2.06
C ASN A 544 14.77 -37.86 0.85
N THR A 545 13.57 -37.71 0.31
CA THR A 545 13.20 -38.36 -0.96
C THR A 545 12.46 -37.37 -1.82
N GLY A 546 13.14 -36.84 -2.85
CA GLY A 546 12.54 -36.13 -3.96
C GLY A 546 11.59 -37.06 -4.76
N ALA A 547 10.39 -37.29 -4.23
CA ALA A 547 9.33 -37.97 -4.94
C ALA A 547 8.11 -37.06 -5.05
N THR A 548 7.80 -36.68 -6.26
CA THR A 548 6.54 -36.08 -6.68
C THR A 548 5.34 -36.91 -6.24
N PRO A 549 4.26 -36.35 -5.74
CA PRO A 549 3.00 -37.05 -5.58
C PRO A 549 2.43 -37.40 -6.96
N GLN A 550 2.39 -38.66 -7.32
CA GLN A 550 1.59 -39.16 -8.45
C GLN A 550 0.11 -38.92 -8.11
N GLY A 551 -0.56 -38.23 -9.00
CA GLY A 551 -2.00 -38.03 -8.95
C GLY A 551 -2.74 -39.36 -8.97
N ASN A 552 -3.54 -39.61 -7.95
CA ASN A 552 -4.44 -40.75 -7.87
C ASN A 552 -5.70 -40.42 -8.67
N THR A 553 -5.73 -40.84 -9.94
CA THR A 553 -6.98 -40.96 -10.71
C THR A 553 -7.75 -42.16 -10.21
N GLY A 554 -8.76 -41.86 -9.39
CA GLY A 554 -9.70 -42.87 -8.93
C GLY A 554 -10.45 -43.51 -10.08
N ASN A 555 -10.40 -44.83 -10.16
CA ASN A 555 -11.37 -45.59 -10.92
C ASN A 555 -12.22 -46.42 -9.96
N ASN A 556 -13.45 -46.00 -9.88
CA ASN A 556 -14.56 -46.73 -9.24
C ASN A 556 -14.84 -48.01 -10.06
N ASN A 557 -14.79 -49.16 -9.46
CA ASN A 557 -15.71 -50.22 -9.85
C ASN A 557 -16.06 -51.16 -8.68
N ASN A 558 -17.33 -51.20 -8.45
CA ASN A 558 -18.15 -52.14 -7.70
C ASN A 558 -17.77 -53.62 -7.98
N ASN A 559 -17.71 -54.48 -6.98
CA ASN A 559 -18.67 -55.56 -6.85
C ASN A 559 -18.42 -56.44 -5.60
N ASN A 560 -19.42 -56.49 -4.83
CA ASN A 560 -20.17 -57.57 -4.16
C ASN A 560 -19.49 -58.89 -3.82
N ASN A 561 -19.81 -59.30 -2.61
CA ASN A 561 -20.25 -60.62 -2.17
C ASN A 561 -19.29 -61.48 -1.37
N GLY A 562 -19.77 -61.84 -0.19
CA GLY A 562 -19.73 -63.23 0.27
C GLY A 562 -19.04 -63.49 1.61
N ASN A 563 -19.81 -63.32 2.65
CA ASN A 563 -20.16 -64.35 3.66
C ASN A 563 -19.06 -65.15 4.43
N ASN A 564 -19.26 -65.08 5.73
CA ASN A 564 -19.28 -66.15 6.73
C ASN A 564 -18.07 -66.47 7.64
N ASN A 565 -18.40 -66.27 8.88
CA ASN A 565 -18.34 -67.19 10.01
C ASN A 565 -17.05 -67.43 10.77
N GLY A 566 -17.21 -67.23 12.04
CA GLY A 566 -16.85 -68.20 13.05
C GLY A 566 -15.71 -67.80 13.98
N GLY A 567 -16.12 -67.41 15.14
CA GLY A 567 -15.95 -68.26 16.30
C GLY A 567 -14.92 -67.82 17.32
N THR A 568 -15.51 -67.40 18.41
CA THR A 568 -15.27 -67.81 19.81
C THR A 568 -14.02 -67.38 20.57
N ASN A 569 -14.33 -66.59 21.60
CA ASN A 569 -14.01 -66.73 23.04
C ASN A 569 -12.55 -66.95 23.48
N ASN A 570 -12.02 -66.17 24.38
CA ASN A 570 -12.20 -66.27 25.84
C ASN A 570 -11.29 -65.30 26.61
N ASN A 571 -11.89 -64.58 27.54
CA ASN A 571 -11.60 -64.45 28.95
C ASN A 571 -10.17 -64.32 29.49
N GLY A 572 -10.02 -63.32 30.34
CA GLY A 572 -9.08 -63.30 31.45
C GLY A 572 -8.84 -61.93 31.99
N THR A 573 -9.75 -61.45 32.84
CA THR A 573 -9.58 -61.01 34.25
C THR A 573 -8.14 -60.63 34.60
N GLY A 574 -7.84 -59.49 35.17
CA GLY A 574 -8.37 -58.84 36.29
C GLY A 574 -7.34 -57.90 36.93
N ASN A 575 -7.84 -57.01 37.67
CA ASN A 575 -7.42 -56.40 38.91
C ASN A 575 -6.62 -55.08 38.86
N ASN A 576 -7.30 -54.04 39.13
CA ASN A 576 -7.35 -53.22 40.37
C ASN A 576 -6.01 -52.90 41.04
N GLY A 577 -5.78 -51.58 41.19
CA GLY A 577 -4.81 -51.03 42.10
C GLY A 577 -4.92 -49.53 42.20
N ASN A 578 -5.97 -49.10 42.86
CA ASN A 578 -6.21 -47.74 43.37
C ASN A 578 -5.26 -47.47 44.53
N TYR A 579 -4.57 -46.37 44.60
CA TYR A 579 -4.24 -45.67 45.86
C TYR A 579 -4.16 -44.17 45.68
N ASN A 580 -5.01 -43.58 46.46
CA ASN A 580 -5.20 -42.18 46.79
C ASN A 580 -4.17 -41.69 47.80
N ASN A 581 -4.17 -40.37 47.97
CA ASN A 581 -3.75 -39.53 49.08
C ASN A 581 -2.29 -39.05 49.02
N GLY A 582 -1.98 -37.80 49.18
CA GLY A 582 -2.70 -36.72 49.86
C GLY A 582 -1.67 -35.81 50.50
N THR A 583 -2.08 -34.59 50.64
CA THR A 583 -1.69 -33.57 51.62
C THR A 583 -0.56 -32.60 51.32
N ASN A 584 -0.98 -31.39 51.05
CA ASN A 584 -0.79 -30.13 51.79
C ASN A 584 0.56 -29.87 52.47
N GLY A 585 1.11 -28.70 52.19
CA GLY A 585 2.15 -28.06 52.95
C GLY A 585 2.35 -26.61 52.57
N ASN A 586 1.47 -25.79 53.03
CA ASN A 586 1.60 -24.32 53.15
C ASN A 586 2.72 -23.99 54.13
N TYR A 587 3.61 -23.06 53.83
CA TYR A 587 4.17 -22.18 54.88
C TYR A 587 4.52 -20.80 54.32
N ASN A 588 3.98 -19.87 55.00
CA ASN A 588 4.08 -18.42 54.94
C ASN A 588 5.39 -17.87 55.53
N ASN A 589 5.78 -16.70 55.06
CA ASN A 589 6.14 -15.48 55.81
C ASN A 589 7.52 -15.36 56.46
N SER A 590 8.22 -14.26 56.15
CA SER A 590 8.54 -13.11 57.04
C SER A 590 9.75 -12.38 56.48
N GLN A 591 9.57 -11.16 56.09
CA GLN A 591 9.87 -9.88 56.76
C GLN A 591 11.29 -9.70 57.34
N GLY A 592 11.82 -8.52 57.00
CA GLY A 592 12.82 -7.76 57.74
C GLY A 592 13.99 -7.36 56.81
N GLY A 593 14.29 -6.16 56.49
CA GLY A 593 14.15 -4.91 57.21
C GLY A 593 15.48 -4.22 57.33
N ASN A 594 15.51 -2.97 56.86
CA ASN A 594 16.32 -1.85 57.34
C ASN A 594 17.75 -1.60 56.84
N THR A 595 17.84 -0.48 56.08
CA THR A 595 18.52 0.82 56.45
C THR A 595 20.04 0.83 56.59
N THR A 596 20.69 1.71 55.86
CA THR A 596 21.24 3.03 56.20
C THR A 596 22.24 3.47 55.15
N THR A 597 22.03 4.59 54.53
CA THR A 597 22.53 5.97 54.65
C THR A 597 24.02 6.21 54.45
N ASN A 598 24.20 7.33 53.75
CA ASN A 598 25.37 8.25 53.66
C ASN A 598 26.33 7.98 52.49
N GLY A 599 26.76 8.95 51.75
CA GLY A 599 26.67 10.40 51.79
C GLY A 599 27.73 11.00 50.90
N LEU A 600 27.35 12.07 50.21
CA LEU A 600 28.14 13.23 49.85
C LEU A 600 29.59 13.07 49.36
N SER A 601 29.91 13.52 48.14
CA SER A 601 30.57 14.84 47.97
C SER A 601 30.73 15.22 46.49
N ALA A 602 30.39 16.45 46.24
CA ALA A 602 30.71 17.21 45.05
C ALA A 602 32.21 17.46 44.92
N ASP A 603 32.71 17.55 43.72
CA ASP A 603 33.62 18.66 43.44
C ASP A 603 33.60 19.12 41.97
N ASN A 604 33.60 20.40 41.88
CA ASN A 604 33.56 21.30 40.76
C ASN A 604 34.99 21.44 40.16
N SER A 605 35.17 21.45 38.84
CA SER A 605 36.14 22.39 38.26
C SER A 605 35.85 22.66 36.79
N THR A 606 35.61 23.88 36.57
CA THR A 606 35.56 24.72 35.38
C THR A 606 36.82 24.63 34.50
N GLY A 607 36.63 24.77 33.18
CA GLY A 607 37.71 25.04 32.25
C GLY A 607 37.26 25.14 30.80
N THR A 608 36.86 26.31 30.37
CA THR A 608 36.75 26.78 28.99
C THR A 608 38.06 27.39 28.48
N PRO A 609 38.13 27.93 27.25
CA PRO A 609 38.47 27.26 25.98
C PRO A 609 39.76 27.85 25.35
N GLN A 610 40.30 27.24 24.34
CA GLN A 610 41.18 27.99 23.40
C GLN A 610 41.04 27.53 21.96
N ASP A 611 40.67 28.51 21.16
CA ASP A 611 40.87 28.72 19.73
C ASP A 611 42.22 28.22 19.20
N ARG A 612 42.21 27.58 18.03
CA ARG A 612 43.23 27.81 16.99
C ARG A 612 42.70 27.55 15.60
N ARG A 613 42.57 28.66 14.88
CA ARG A 613 42.54 28.72 13.41
C ARG A 613 43.90 28.25 12.85
N ASN A 614 43.89 27.57 11.72
CA ASN A 614 44.51 28.01 10.44
C ASN A 614 44.42 26.88 9.40
N SER A 615 43.77 27.14 8.31
CA SER A 615 44.25 27.51 6.97
C SER A 615 45.02 26.42 6.22
N GLY A 616 44.52 26.13 5.01
CA GLY A 616 45.40 25.94 3.88
C GLY A 616 45.01 24.90 2.85
N ASN A 617 44.34 25.34 1.82
CA ASN A 617 44.46 25.07 0.38
C ASN A 617 44.95 23.69 -0.16
N GLY A 618 44.21 23.21 -1.18
CA GLY A 618 44.81 22.98 -2.49
C GLY A 618 44.73 21.57 -3.03
N GLN A 619 43.84 21.29 -3.81
CA GLN A 619 43.69 20.86 -5.21
C GLN A 619 42.40 20.10 -5.41
#